data_0d7490dedf77c4e6e4c5ecdee5b5b25c
#
_entry.id   0d7490dedf77c4e6e4c5ecdee5b5b25c
#
_cell.length_a   1.000
_cell.length_b   1.000
_cell.length_c   1.000
_cell.angle_alpha   90.00
_cell.angle_beta   90.00
_cell.angle_gamma   90.00
#
_symmetry.space_group_name_H-M   'P 1'
#
loop_
_entity.id
_entity.type
_entity.pdbx_description
1 polymer ?
#
loop_
_entity_poly.entity_id
_entity_poly.type
_entity_poly.pdbx_seq_one_letter_code
_entity_poly.pdbx_strand_id
1 'polypeptide(L)'
;IVGGSLGSRTLNNCLMGGLDYFKEQKIQVIWQTGTLMFDACKQAAKGYDNVKVFDFISNIDHAYAAADVIVSRAGAIAISELCLVGKPVILVPFPAAAEDHQTKNAMALVEGNAAIHISDKHAQEQLIPAALQLLNDENKRTTLSNNIKAFAIEDAAERIVDEVFKLIPGVN
;
A
#
# COMPACT_ATOMS: atom_id res chain seq x y z
N ILE A 1 -0.03 -4.74 4.88
CA ILE A 1 0.76 -4.91 3.65
C ILE A 1 -0.13 -5.50 2.58
N VAL A 2 -0.24 -4.83 1.43
CA VAL A 2 -1.19 -5.16 0.37
C VAL A 2 -0.47 -5.27 -0.97
N GLY A 3 -0.47 -6.45 -1.55
CA GLY A 3 0.14 -6.72 -2.87
C GLY A 3 -0.78 -6.45 -4.07
N GLY A 4 -1.99 -5.91 -3.83
CA GLY A 4 -3.07 -5.86 -4.81
C GLY A 4 -3.93 -7.12 -4.79
N SER A 5 -4.99 -7.19 -5.60
CA SER A 5 -5.96 -8.32 -5.60
C SER A 5 -5.33 -9.67 -5.94
N LEU A 6 -4.36 -9.70 -6.83
CA LEU A 6 -3.62 -10.92 -7.21
C LEU A 6 -2.44 -11.23 -6.28
N GLY A 7 -2.12 -10.30 -5.36
CA GLY A 7 -0.92 -10.39 -4.53
C GLY A 7 0.35 -9.93 -5.24
N SER A 8 1.44 -9.93 -4.51
CA SER A 8 2.77 -9.55 -5.02
C SER A 8 3.82 -10.53 -4.51
N ARG A 9 4.44 -11.28 -5.43
CA ARG A 9 5.50 -12.20 -5.07
C ARG A 9 6.65 -11.51 -4.34
N THR A 10 7.06 -10.34 -4.80
CA THR A 10 8.15 -9.57 -4.18
C THR A 10 7.80 -9.21 -2.74
N LEU A 11 6.64 -8.58 -2.50
CA LEU A 11 6.21 -8.20 -1.16
C LEU A 11 6.08 -9.43 -0.25
N ASN A 12 5.49 -10.50 -0.75
CA ASN A 12 5.33 -11.74 0.01
C ASN A 12 6.68 -12.32 0.43
N ASN A 13 7.66 -12.37 -0.48
CA ASN A 13 9.00 -12.85 -0.16
C ASN A 13 9.72 -11.95 0.86
N CYS A 14 9.59 -10.63 0.73
CA CYS A 14 10.14 -9.69 1.71
C CYS A 14 9.57 -9.95 3.11
N LEU A 15 8.24 -10.15 3.21
CA LEU A 15 7.61 -10.40 4.49
C LEU A 15 8.00 -11.75 5.10
N MET A 16 8.02 -12.81 4.30
CA MET A 16 8.47 -14.12 4.78
C MET A 16 9.88 -14.05 5.40
N GLY A 17 10.76 -13.25 4.79
CA GLY A 17 12.12 -13.03 5.31
C GLY A 17 12.19 -12.07 6.51
N GLY A 18 11.12 -11.32 6.80
CA GLY A 18 11.09 -10.29 7.83
C GLY A 18 10.28 -10.64 9.09
N LEU A 19 9.68 -11.83 9.17
CA LEU A 19 8.75 -12.21 10.24
C LEU A 19 9.39 -12.12 11.64
N ASP A 20 10.63 -12.52 11.78
CA ASP A 20 11.35 -12.49 13.06
C ASP A 20 11.52 -11.05 13.56
N TYR A 21 11.87 -10.11 12.68
CA TYR A 21 12.00 -8.70 13.05
C TYR A 21 10.69 -8.11 13.57
N PHE A 22 9.56 -8.43 12.93
CA PHE A 22 8.25 -7.97 13.41
C PHE A 22 7.88 -8.58 14.76
N LYS A 23 8.23 -9.84 15.01
CA LYS A 23 8.01 -10.49 16.29
C LYS A 23 8.87 -9.86 17.40
N GLU A 24 10.15 -9.67 17.16
CA GLU A 24 11.09 -9.06 18.11
C GLU A 24 10.69 -7.63 18.49
N GLN A 25 10.22 -6.86 17.51
CA GLN A 25 9.77 -5.47 17.71
C GLN A 25 8.30 -5.37 18.17
N LYS A 26 7.61 -6.50 18.40
CA LYS A 26 6.19 -6.57 18.81
C LYS A 26 5.23 -5.85 17.86
N ILE A 27 5.55 -5.85 16.57
CA ILE A 27 4.75 -5.21 15.51
C ILE A 27 3.65 -6.17 15.06
N GLN A 28 2.42 -5.68 15.00
CA GLN A 28 1.30 -6.43 14.43
C GLN A 28 1.30 -6.28 12.90
N VAL A 29 1.08 -7.37 12.19
CA VAL A 29 1.08 -7.39 10.74
C VAL A 29 -0.25 -7.89 10.18
N ILE A 30 -0.91 -7.08 9.36
CA ILE A 30 -2.03 -7.49 8.50
C ILE A 30 -1.48 -7.66 7.10
N TRP A 31 -1.59 -8.86 6.54
CA TRP A 31 -0.92 -9.22 5.30
C TRP A 31 -1.87 -9.85 4.29
N GLN A 32 -2.13 -9.13 3.19
CA GLN A 32 -2.85 -9.66 2.03
C GLN A 32 -1.86 -10.21 1.01
N THR A 33 -1.90 -11.50 0.77
CA THR A 33 -0.92 -12.23 -0.05
C THR A 33 -1.35 -12.42 -1.50
N GLY A 34 -2.65 -12.32 -1.78
CA GLY A 34 -3.26 -12.89 -3.00
C GLY A 34 -3.35 -14.42 -2.91
N THR A 35 -4.20 -15.01 -3.74
CA THR A 35 -4.51 -16.45 -3.72
C THR A 35 -3.30 -17.33 -4.06
N LEU A 36 -2.44 -16.89 -5.00
CA LEU A 36 -1.34 -17.72 -5.51
C LEU A 36 -0.29 -18.10 -4.47
N MET A 37 -0.04 -17.26 -3.48
CA MET A 37 0.97 -17.49 -2.45
C MET A 37 0.38 -17.67 -1.05
N PHE A 38 -0.94 -17.68 -0.91
CA PHE A 38 -1.60 -17.71 0.38
C PHE A 38 -1.12 -18.86 1.27
N ASP A 39 -1.15 -20.09 0.77
CA ASP A 39 -0.77 -21.26 1.56
C ASP A 39 0.70 -21.22 2.00
N ALA A 40 1.59 -20.83 1.10
CA ALA A 40 3.02 -20.68 1.41
C ALA A 40 3.25 -19.59 2.49
N CYS A 41 2.61 -18.44 2.35
CA CYS A 41 2.72 -17.34 3.30
C CYS A 41 2.08 -17.69 4.65
N LYS A 42 0.94 -18.37 4.65
CA LYS A 42 0.27 -18.86 5.86
C LYS A 42 1.11 -19.90 6.60
N GLN A 43 1.77 -20.80 5.87
CA GLN A 43 2.70 -21.75 6.46
C GLN A 43 3.92 -21.07 7.05
N ALA A 44 4.50 -20.07 6.35
CA ALA A 44 5.63 -19.29 6.86
C ALA A 44 5.27 -18.50 8.13
N ALA A 45 4.06 -17.96 8.20
CA ALA A 45 3.56 -17.21 9.36
C ALA A 45 3.15 -18.09 10.55
N LYS A 46 3.24 -19.43 10.44
CA LYS A 46 2.90 -20.35 11.54
C LYS A 46 3.82 -20.15 12.73
N GLY A 47 3.24 -19.84 13.90
CA GLY A 47 4.01 -19.54 15.12
C GLY A 47 4.33 -18.04 15.33
N TYR A 48 3.79 -17.19 14.45
CA TYR A 48 3.84 -15.74 14.59
C TYR A 48 2.44 -15.18 14.91
N ASP A 49 2.08 -15.17 16.19
CA ASP A 49 0.74 -14.73 16.64
C ASP A 49 0.43 -13.27 16.34
N ASN A 50 1.48 -12.47 16.10
CA ASN A 50 1.41 -11.07 15.70
C ASN A 50 1.15 -10.88 14.20
N VAL A 51 1.02 -11.93 13.39
CA VAL A 51 0.81 -11.86 11.94
C VAL A 51 -0.52 -12.47 11.56
N LYS A 52 -1.37 -11.70 10.88
CA LYS A 52 -2.63 -12.16 10.30
C LYS A 52 -2.51 -12.17 8.78
N VAL A 53 -2.64 -13.36 8.20
CA VAL A 53 -2.48 -13.61 6.75
C VAL A 53 -3.84 -13.81 6.12
N PHE A 54 -4.10 -13.11 5.04
CA PHE A 54 -5.31 -13.18 4.22
C PHE A 54 -4.95 -13.38 2.76
N ASP A 55 -5.69 -14.20 2.04
CA ASP A 55 -5.64 -14.26 0.58
C ASP A 55 -6.20 -12.98 -0.02
N PHE A 56 -7.34 -12.53 0.50
CA PHE A 56 -8.01 -11.27 0.14
C PHE A 56 -8.68 -10.65 1.37
N ILE A 57 -8.62 -9.32 1.50
CA ILE A 57 -9.27 -8.56 2.57
C ILE A 57 -10.50 -7.85 1.99
N SER A 58 -11.69 -8.36 2.30
CA SER A 58 -12.95 -7.78 1.80
C SER A 58 -13.24 -6.41 2.39
N ASN A 59 -12.91 -6.21 3.68
CA ASN A 59 -13.11 -4.94 4.38
C ASN A 59 -11.76 -4.23 4.53
N ILE A 60 -11.19 -3.84 3.39
CA ILE A 60 -9.85 -3.23 3.34
C ILE A 60 -9.78 -1.90 4.10
N ASP A 61 -10.88 -1.18 4.18
CA ASP A 61 -11.06 0.05 4.95
C ASP A 61 -10.76 -0.16 6.44
N HIS A 62 -11.22 -1.25 7.03
CA HIS A 62 -10.91 -1.60 8.42
C HIS A 62 -9.41 -1.90 8.62
N ALA A 63 -8.80 -2.59 7.64
CA ALA A 63 -7.37 -2.87 7.69
C ALA A 63 -6.53 -1.58 7.56
N TYR A 64 -6.94 -0.67 6.68
CA TYR A 64 -6.30 0.64 6.55
C TYR A 64 -6.48 1.49 7.80
N ALA A 65 -7.68 1.51 8.39
CA ALA A 65 -7.95 2.25 9.63
C ALA A 65 -7.06 1.78 10.79
N ALA A 66 -6.86 0.45 10.91
CA ALA A 66 -6.03 -0.14 11.96
C ALA A 66 -4.52 0.04 11.74
N ALA A 67 -4.07 0.38 10.52
CA ALA A 67 -2.66 0.48 10.20
C ALA A 67 -2.02 1.78 10.68
N ASP A 68 -0.78 1.71 11.17
CA ASP A 68 0.09 2.87 11.41
C ASP A 68 0.96 3.20 10.19
N VAL A 69 1.33 2.17 9.43
CA VAL A 69 2.10 2.26 8.18
C VAL A 69 1.52 1.26 7.18
N ILE A 70 1.38 1.67 5.95
CA ILE A 70 0.90 0.82 4.86
C ILE A 70 2.03 0.57 3.87
N VAL A 71 2.18 -0.68 3.44
CA VAL A 71 3.04 -1.05 2.31
C VAL A 71 2.14 -1.52 1.18
N SER A 72 2.31 -0.95 -0.01
CA SER A 72 1.44 -1.25 -1.16
C SER A 72 2.16 -1.20 -2.50
N ARG A 73 1.55 -1.82 -3.52
CA ARG A 73 1.82 -1.51 -4.92
C ARG A 73 1.26 -0.11 -5.26
N ALA A 74 1.70 0.47 -6.38
CA ALA A 74 1.35 1.83 -6.79
C ALA A 74 0.37 1.88 -7.99
N GLY A 75 -0.60 0.96 -8.02
CA GLY A 75 -1.70 1.01 -9.00
C GLY A 75 -2.58 2.25 -8.77
N ALA A 76 -3.20 2.79 -9.83
CA ALA A 76 -3.95 4.05 -9.76
C ALA A 76 -5.07 4.01 -8.70
N ILE A 77 -5.87 2.93 -8.67
CA ILE A 77 -6.95 2.78 -7.68
C ILE A 77 -6.38 2.72 -6.26
N ALA A 78 -5.31 1.93 -6.04
CA ALA A 78 -4.67 1.85 -4.73
C ALA A 78 -4.12 3.20 -4.26
N ILE A 79 -3.49 3.98 -5.16
CA ILE A 79 -3.03 5.34 -4.85
C ILE A 79 -4.19 6.24 -4.43
N SER A 80 -5.31 6.24 -5.17
CA SER A 80 -6.48 7.04 -4.84
C SER A 80 -7.06 6.68 -3.46
N GLU A 81 -7.19 5.38 -3.16
CA GLU A 81 -7.62 4.89 -1.85
C GLU A 81 -6.66 5.33 -0.73
N LEU A 82 -5.34 5.18 -0.94
CA LEU A 82 -4.33 5.54 0.05
C LEU A 82 -4.30 7.04 0.34
N CYS A 83 -4.55 7.88 -0.66
CA CYS A 83 -4.68 9.33 -0.46
C CYS A 83 -5.88 9.68 0.42
N LEU A 84 -7.04 9.03 0.22
CA LEU A 84 -8.23 9.20 1.06
C LEU A 84 -8.01 8.68 2.49
N VAL A 85 -7.33 7.55 2.63
CA VAL A 85 -7.01 6.95 3.93
C VAL A 85 -6.06 7.85 4.75
N GLY A 86 -5.14 8.54 4.09
CA GLY A 86 -4.24 9.49 4.73
C GLY A 86 -3.26 8.89 5.73
N LYS A 87 -2.86 7.63 5.56
CA LYS A 87 -1.84 6.98 6.40
C LYS A 87 -0.45 7.06 5.75
N PRO A 88 0.63 6.97 6.54
CA PRO A 88 1.98 6.87 5.98
C PRO A 88 2.13 5.64 5.09
N VAL A 89 2.68 5.80 3.90
CA VAL A 89 2.77 4.71 2.91
C VAL A 89 4.17 4.51 2.37
N ILE A 90 4.55 3.24 2.23
CA ILE A 90 5.71 2.80 1.44
C ILE A 90 5.17 2.16 0.16
N LEU A 91 5.55 2.72 -0.97
CA LEU A 91 5.13 2.26 -2.29
C LEU A 91 6.25 1.45 -2.95
N VAL A 92 5.89 0.25 -3.40
CA VAL A 92 6.76 -0.63 -4.17
C VAL A 92 6.11 -0.86 -5.54
N PRO A 93 6.39 -0.03 -6.55
CA PRO A 93 5.79 -0.14 -7.88
C PRO A 93 6.03 -1.50 -8.52
N PHE A 94 5.06 -2.00 -9.29
CA PHE A 94 5.22 -3.22 -10.08
C PHE A 94 6.04 -2.90 -11.34
N PRO A 95 7.22 -3.54 -11.55
CA PRO A 95 8.16 -3.14 -12.60
C PRO A 95 7.69 -3.47 -14.01
N ALA A 96 6.76 -4.43 -14.17
CA ALA A 96 6.21 -4.78 -15.48
C ALA A 96 4.87 -4.08 -15.79
N ALA A 97 4.57 -3.01 -15.07
CA ALA A 97 3.39 -2.18 -15.36
C ALA A 97 3.57 -1.47 -16.72
N ALA A 98 2.51 -1.45 -17.54
CA ALA A 98 2.55 -0.81 -18.85
C ALA A 98 3.07 0.63 -18.73
N GLU A 99 3.97 1.04 -19.63
CA GLU A 99 4.55 2.38 -19.67
C GLU A 99 5.13 2.88 -18.33
N ASP A 100 5.48 1.95 -17.44
CA ASP A 100 6.00 2.24 -16.08
C ASP A 100 5.07 3.15 -15.26
N HIS A 101 3.76 3.05 -15.49
CA HIS A 101 2.79 3.95 -14.84
C HIS A 101 2.80 3.83 -13.31
N GLN A 102 3.11 2.65 -12.74
CA GLN A 102 3.16 2.53 -11.28
C GLN A 102 4.32 3.31 -10.66
N THR A 103 5.49 3.34 -11.30
CA THR A 103 6.59 4.18 -10.83
C THR A 103 6.23 5.66 -10.93
N LYS A 104 5.62 6.08 -12.04
CA LYS A 104 5.15 7.48 -12.21
C LYS A 104 4.15 7.87 -11.12
N ASN A 105 3.17 7.02 -10.82
CA ASN A 105 2.21 7.23 -9.74
C ASN A 105 2.89 7.37 -8.38
N ALA A 106 3.83 6.48 -8.06
CA ALA A 106 4.56 6.55 -6.80
C ALA A 106 5.39 7.82 -6.68
N MET A 107 6.11 8.20 -7.75
CA MET A 107 6.96 9.38 -7.76
C MET A 107 6.17 10.68 -7.59
N ALA A 108 4.97 10.79 -8.12
CA ALA A 108 4.10 11.93 -7.88
C ALA A 108 3.83 12.18 -6.38
N LEU A 109 3.63 11.11 -5.59
CA LEU A 109 3.49 11.24 -4.14
C LEU A 109 4.83 11.53 -3.43
N VAL A 110 5.92 10.94 -3.92
CA VAL A 110 7.27 11.14 -3.35
C VAL A 110 7.73 12.60 -3.52
N GLU A 111 7.52 13.20 -4.69
CA GLU A 111 7.82 14.60 -4.96
C GLU A 111 7.04 15.54 -4.02
N GLY A 112 5.82 15.17 -3.65
CA GLY A 112 5.04 15.86 -2.63
C GLY A 112 5.41 15.51 -1.18
N ASN A 113 6.50 14.76 -0.95
CA ASN A 113 6.87 14.21 0.37
C ASN A 113 5.70 13.52 1.08
N ALA A 114 4.89 12.78 0.31
CA ALA A 114 3.66 12.12 0.73
C ALA A 114 3.79 10.59 0.84
N ALA A 115 4.87 10.02 0.28
CA ALA A 115 5.15 8.58 0.32
C ALA A 115 6.64 8.30 0.34
N ILE A 116 7.01 7.07 0.72
CA ILE A 116 8.34 6.50 0.50
C ILE A 116 8.27 5.58 -0.71
N HIS A 117 9.22 5.69 -1.62
CA HIS A 117 9.37 4.79 -2.76
C HIS A 117 10.51 3.80 -2.54
N ILE A 118 10.25 2.53 -2.81
CA ILE A 118 11.28 1.50 -2.90
C ILE A 118 11.07 0.77 -4.22
N SER A 119 12.10 0.68 -5.05
CA SER A 119 12.00 -0.07 -6.29
C SER A 119 11.85 -1.58 -6.01
N ASP A 120 11.08 -2.28 -6.83
CA ASP A 120 10.85 -3.73 -6.69
C ASP A 120 12.16 -4.52 -6.61
N LYS A 121 13.17 -4.12 -7.38
CA LYS A 121 14.52 -4.70 -7.40
C LYS A 121 15.22 -4.66 -6.04
N HIS A 122 15.02 -3.61 -5.28
CA HIS A 122 15.67 -3.40 -3.98
C HIS A 122 14.76 -3.73 -2.79
N ALA A 123 13.52 -4.15 -3.05
CA ALA A 123 12.54 -4.39 -1.99
C ALA A 123 13.01 -5.45 -0.98
N GLN A 124 13.67 -6.51 -1.44
CA GLN A 124 14.14 -7.59 -0.56
C GLN A 124 15.09 -7.09 0.53
N GLU A 125 15.91 -6.09 0.22
CA GLU A 125 16.91 -5.55 1.13
C GLU A 125 16.38 -4.35 1.92
N GLN A 126 15.53 -3.53 1.31
CA GLN A 126 15.19 -2.21 1.84
C GLN A 126 13.81 -2.15 2.52
N LEU A 127 12.86 -3.02 2.17
CA LEU A 127 11.47 -2.86 2.59
C LEU A 127 11.30 -3.00 4.10
N ILE A 128 11.82 -4.08 4.68
CA ILE A 128 11.67 -4.32 6.11
C ILE A 128 12.39 -3.25 6.94
N PRO A 129 13.68 -2.92 6.66
CA PRO A 129 14.35 -1.81 7.34
C PRO A 129 13.60 -0.48 7.24
N ALA A 130 13.11 -0.11 6.06
CA ALA A 130 12.36 1.14 5.87
C ALA A 130 11.03 1.14 6.64
N ALA A 131 10.31 0.02 6.67
CA ALA A 131 9.07 -0.10 7.43
C ALA A 131 9.33 0.04 8.94
N LEU A 132 10.36 -0.60 9.46
CA LEU A 132 10.76 -0.50 10.87
C LEU A 132 11.20 0.91 11.23
N GLN A 133 12.00 1.55 10.39
CA GLN A 133 12.42 2.94 10.57
C GLN A 133 11.22 3.88 10.59
N LEU A 134 10.30 3.73 9.63
CA LEU A 134 9.10 4.59 9.56
C LEU A 134 8.18 4.38 10.76
N LEU A 135 8.01 3.14 11.24
CA LEU A 135 7.23 2.84 12.45
C LEU A 135 7.80 3.52 13.70
N ASN A 136 9.12 3.72 13.77
CA ASN A 136 9.80 4.36 14.89
C ASN A 136 9.97 5.89 14.73
N ASP A 137 9.65 6.46 13.56
CA ASP A 137 9.76 7.90 13.29
C ASP A 137 8.36 8.55 13.23
N GLU A 138 7.87 9.00 14.38
CA GLU A 138 6.56 9.65 14.50
C GLU A 138 6.47 10.93 13.67
N ASN A 139 7.54 11.73 13.63
CA ASN A 139 7.57 12.98 12.86
C ASN A 139 7.43 12.70 11.36
N LYS A 140 8.15 11.68 10.88
CA LYS A 140 8.06 11.28 9.45
C LYS A 140 6.68 10.72 9.13
N ARG A 141 6.10 9.88 10.02
CA ARG A 141 4.73 9.38 9.84
C ARG A 141 3.72 10.52 9.75
N THR A 142 3.79 11.47 10.67
CA THR A 142 2.89 12.63 10.70
C THR A 142 3.04 13.47 9.42
N THR A 143 4.26 13.71 8.97
CA THR A 143 4.53 14.47 7.75
C THR A 143 3.94 13.78 6.53
N LEU A 144 4.22 12.48 6.33
CA LEU A 144 3.69 11.71 5.20
C LEU A 144 2.17 11.64 5.23
N SER A 145 1.57 11.42 6.42
CA SER A 145 0.12 11.36 6.62
C SER A 145 -0.58 12.68 6.26
N ASN A 146 -0.01 13.81 6.64
CA ASN A 146 -0.57 15.11 6.31
C ASN A 146 -0.44 15.42 4.82
N ASN A 147 0.70 15.11 4.23
CA ASN A 147 0.96 15.44 2.84
C ASN A 147 0.16 14.56 1.87
N ILE A 148 -0.01 13.27 2.15
CA ILE A 148 -0.74 12.36 1.25
C ILE A 148 -2.22 12.75 1.10
N LYS A 149 -2.83 13.33 2.14
CA LYS A 149 -4.22 13.81 2.10
C LYS A 149 -4.42 14.95 1.09
N ALA A 150 -3.39 15.73 0.80
CA ALA A 150 -3.47 16.79 -0.20
C ALA A 150 -3.67 16.27 -1.64
N PHE A 151 -3.43 14.97 -1.86
CA PHE A 151 -3.66 14.30 -3.15
C PHE A 151 -5.02 13.59 -3.21
N ALA A 152 -5.82 13.63 -2.14
CA ALA A 152 -7.13 12.99 -2.11
C ALA A 152 -8.13 13.77 -2.98
N ILE A 153 -8.97 13.03 -3.71
CA ILE A 153 -10.11 13.56 -4.48
C ILE A 153 -11.35 12.89 -3.93
N GLU A 154 -12.00 13.55 -2.97
CA GLU A 154 -13.17 13.00 -2.27
C GLU A 154 -14.42 12.95 -3.15
N ASP A 155 -14.56 13.89 -4.07
CA ASP A 155 -15.70 14.07 -4.98
C ASP A 155 -15.46 13.47 -6.39
N ALA A 156 -14.55 12.51 -6.51
CA ALA A 156 -14.15 11.94 -7.81
C ALA A 156 -15.34 11.35 -8.58
N ALA A 157 -16.26 10.66 -7.90
CA ALA A 157 -17.44 10.06 -8.54
C ALA A 157 -18.38 11.15 -9.09
N GLU A 158 -18.62 12.22 -8.34
CA GLU A 158 -19.46 13.35 -8.74
C GLU A 158 -18.85 14.05 -9.95
N ARG A 159 -17.57 14.34 -9.94
CA ARG A 159 -16.86 14.94 -11.09
C ARG A 159 -16.97 14.10 -12.35
N ILE A 160 -16.86 12.77 -12.22
CA ILE A 160 -17.01 11.87 -13.38
C ILE A 160 -18.43 11.93 -13.93
N VAL A 161 -19.44 11.93 -13.06
CA VAL A 161 -20.86 12.05 -13.45
C VAL A 161 -21.10 13.37 -14.16
N ASP A 162 -20.58 14.48 -13.65
CA ASP A 162 -20.71 15.80 -14.26
C ASP A 162 -20.09 15.84 -15.67
N GLU A 163 -18.91 15.21 -15.85
CA GLU A 163 -18.30 15.12 -17.19
C GLU A 163 -19.13 14.23 -18.14
N VAL A 164 -19.73 13.13 -17.65
CA VAL A 164 -20.62 12.28 -18.45
C VAL A 164 -21.86 13.07 -18.89
N PHE A 165 -22.49 13.84 -18.00
CA PHE A 165 -23.66 14.66 -18.37
C PHE A 165 -23.36 15.70 -19.46
N LYS A 166 -22.15 16.30 -19.46
CA LYS A 166 -21.72 17.23 -20.53
C LYS A 166 -21.68 16.57 -21.92
N LEU A 167 -21.52 15.24 -21.99
CA LEU A 167 -21.49 14.49 -23.25
C LEU A 167 -22.85 14.08 -23.75
N ILE A 168 -23.92 14.25 -22.96
CA ILE A 168 -25.28 13.87 -23.32
C ILE A 168 -26.00 15.10 -23.95
N PRO A 169 -26.35 15.08 -25.25
CA PRO A 169 -27.07 16.19 -25.88
C PRO A 169 -28.41 16.43 -25.19
N GLY A 170 -28.66 17.69 -24.76
CA GLY A 170 -29.96 18.11 -24.23
C GLY A 170 -30.18 17.91 -22.72
N VAL A 171 -29.16 17.51 -21.97
CA VAL A 171 -29.12 17.56 -20.51
C VAL A 171 -28.28 18.78 -20.11
N ASN A 172 -28.95 19.88 -19.78
CA ASN A 172 -28.37 21.08 -19.16
C ASN A 172 -28.96 21.24 -17.77
#